data_fcf026a4afbbf0c4a2bfc06ab002616b
#
_entry.id   fcf026a4afbbf0c4a2bfc06ab002616b
#
_cell.length_a   1.000
_cell.length_b   1.000
_cell.length_c   1.000
_cell.angle_alpha   90.00
_cell.angle_beta   90.00
_cell.angle_gamma   90.00
#
_symmetry.space_group_name_H-M   'P 1'
#
loop_
_entity.id
_entity.type
_entity.pdbx_description
1 polymer ?
#
loop_
_entity_poly.entity_id
_entity_poly.type
_entity_poly.pdbx_seq_one_letter_code
_entity_poly.pdbx_strand_id
1 'polypeptide(L)'
;MLDNALTTQLKTYLEMVREPIVLVPSPYRGDDAAKSSKSAHMDELLSEIAALSDKVSVGKPVDNERTPSFAITRPGSPIDIRFAGLPMGHEFTSLVLALLQVGGHPVKEEQSLIDAVRAVKGEHHFVTYMSLTCQNCPTVVQALNAMAVLNPNIHHTAVDGGTHTDEVEAKGIASVPAIYLDGEDWGSGRMDMAEILERLDADAAQGAKEDLSQRDPYDVLVVGAGPAGAAAAVYAARKGIRTAMVGSRIGGQVLDTEAIDNLISVPHTTGPRLADALRSHVNDYNIDVIERQTASAIETTGGMTTVHLTDGDLRARSVIVATGARWRNLGVPGEKEYRTKGVTYCPHCDGPLFTCLLYTSDAADE
;
A
#
# COMPACT_ATOMS: atom_id res chain seq x y z
N MET A 1 24.64 2.11 13.97
CA MET A 1 23.58 1.29 13.33
C MET A 1 23.42 1.57 11.84
N LEU A 2 23.37 2.81 11.45
CA LEU A 2 23.30 3.23 10.04
C LEU A 2 24.71 3.15 9.40
N ASP A 3 24.80 2.59 8.20
CA ASP A 3 26.05 2.69 7.43
C ASP A 3 26.22 4.10 6.83
N ASN A 4 27.39 4.38 6.26
CA ASN A 4 27.69 5.71 5.72
C ASN A 4 26.77 6.12 4.56
N ALA A 5 26.29 5.17 3.75
CA ALA A 5 25.42 5.44 2.62
C ALA A 5 24.01 5.82 3.10
N LEU A 6 23.44 5.02 4.00
CA LEU A 6 22.15 5.31 4.64
C LEU A 6 22.18 6.62 5.44
N THR A 7 23.25 6.87 6.18
CA THR A 7 23.46 8.12 6.93
C THR A 7 23.41 9.33 6.01
N THR A 8 24.14 9.29 4.89
CA THR A 8 24.19 10.39 3.91
C THR A 8 22.81 10.61 3.26
N GLN A 9 22.17 9.53 2.89
CA GLN A 9 20.84 9.58 2.26
C GLN A 9 19.78 10.12 3.24
N LEU A 10 19.76 9.61 4.48
CA LEU A 10 18.84 10.07 5.51
C LEU A 10 19.04 11.55 5.84
N LYS A 11 20.28 12.00 5.94
CA LYS A 11 20.59 13.43 6.15
C LYS A 11 19.97 14.29 5.06
N THR A 12 20.11 13.90 3.79
CA THR A 12 19.50 14.62 2.65
C THR A 12 17.98 14.67 2.76
N TYR A 13 17.32 13.57 3.17
CA TYR A 13 15.88 13.56 3.39
C TYR A 13 15.48 14.46 4.56
N LEU A 14 16.22 14.45 5.66
CA LEU A 14 15.89 15.28 6.83
C LEU A 14 16.02 16.78 6.58
N GLU A 15 16.71 17.24 5.52
CA GLU A 15 16.69 18.64 5.06
C GLU A 15 15.29 19.08 4.61
N MET A 16 14.42 18.13 4.20
CA MET A 16 13.04 18.41 3.79
C MET A 16 12.07 18.55 4.97
N VAL A 17 12.49 18.22 6.18
CA VAL A 17 11.71 18.40 7.41
C VAL A 17 11.51 19.90 7.67
N ARG A 18 10.26 20.33 7.84
CA ARG A 18 9.88 21.74 8.02
C ARG A 18 9.63 22.08 9.47
N GLU A 19 8.94 21.19 10.19
CA GLU A 19 8.53 21.34 11.57
C GLU A 19 9.38 20.46 12.50
N PRO A 20 9.63 20.88 13.75
CA PRO A 20 10.37 20.07 14.71
C PRO A 20 9.63 18.78 15.03
N ILE A 21 10.38 17.68 15.15
CA ILE A 21 9.87 16.36 15.56
C ILE A 21 10.62 15.86 16.79
N VAL A 22 9.92 15.07 17.59
CA VAL A 22 10.47 14.44 18.78
C VAL A 22 10.31 12.92 18.66
N LEU A 23 11.40 12.21 18.80
CA LEU A 23 11.45 10.76 18.90
C LEU A 23 11.31 10.37 20.37
N VAL A 24 10.20 9.77 20.74
CA VAL A 24 9.89 9.45 22.15
C VAL A 24 10.12 7.96 22.39
N PRO A 25 11.23 7.55 23.02
CA PRO A 25 11.53 6.15 23.27
C PRO A 25 10.68 5.55 24.38
N SER A 26 10.37 4.25 24.25
CA SER A 26 9.80 3.40 25.28
C SER A 26 10.71 2.15 25.41
N PRO A 27 11.79 2.25 26.19
CA PRO A 27 12.79 1.18 26.28
C PRO A 27 12.26 -0.02 27.05
N TYR A 28 12.74 -1.20 26.68
CA TYR A 28 12.48 -2.41 27.45
C TYR A 28 13.28 -2.40 28.75
N ARG A 29 12.63 -2.78 29.86
CA ARG A 29 13.22 -2.76 31.21
C ARG A 29 13.13 -4.12 31.92
N GLY A 30 12.82 -5.20 31.19
CA GLY A 30 12.73 -6.55 31.76
C GLY A 30 14.02 -7.36 31.59
N ASP A 31 13.94 -8.64 31.89
CA ASP A 31 15.08 -9.57 31.93
C ASP A 31 15.36 -10.30 30.58
N ASP A 32 14.54 -10.05 29.54
CA ASP A 32 14.74 -10.63 28.22
C ASP A 32 15.96 -9.99 27.54
N ALA A 33 17.01 -10.78 27.35
CA ALA A 33 18.28 -10.32 26.78
C ALA A 33 18.13 -9.87 25.30
N ALA A 34 17.25 -10.51 24.53
CA ALA A 34 17.00 -10.14 23.13
C ALA A 34 16.27 -8.80 23.04
N LYS A 35 15.22 -8.60 23.83
CA LYS A 35 14.49 -7.32 23.91
C LYS A 35 15.38 -6.20 24.46
N SER A 36 16.26 -6.49 25.44
CA SER A 36 17.24 -5.54 25.98
C SER A 36 18.26 -5.10 24.92
N SER A 37 18.78 -6.05 24.12
CA SER A 37 19.68 -5.75 23.01
C SER A 37 19.00 -4.88 21.95
N LYS A 38 17.76 -5.22 21.56
CA LYS A 38 16.99 -4.41 20.61
C LYS A 38 16.67 -3.01 21.14
N SER A 39 16.45 -2.87 22.45
CA SER A 39 16.26 -1.57 23.11
C SER A 39 17.51 -0.69 23.00
N ALA A 40 18.70 -1.26 23.23
CA ALA A 40 19.97 -0.54 23.09
C ALA A 40 20.22 -0.10 21.63
N HIS A 41 19.94 -0.97 20.66
CA HIS A 41 20.04 -0.62 19.24
C HIS A 41 19.01 0.47 18.84
N MET A 42 17.82 0.45 19.44
CA MET A 42 16.82 1.50 19.21
C MET A 42 17.35 2.85 19.72
N ASP A 43 17.90 2.92 20.93
CA ASP A 43 18.46 4.16 21.48
C ASP A 43 19.63 4.69 20.63
N GLU A 44 20.48 3.79 20.10
CA GLU A 44 21.54 4.14 19.14
C GLU A 44 20.93 4.72 17.86
N LEU A 45 19.95 4.05 17.23
CA LEU A 45 19.29 4.54 16.01
C LEU A 45 18.65 5.91 16.22
N LEU A 46 17.91 6.11 17.31
CA LEU A 46 17.25 7.38 17.59
C LEU A 46 18.27 8.52 17.78
N SER A 47 19.40 8.22 18.45
CA SER A 47 20.48 9.16 18.65
C SER A 47 21.19 9.53 17.35
N GLU A 48 21.46 8.53 16.49
CA GLU A 48 22.02 8.74 15.16
C GLU A 48 21.10 9.63 14.29
N ILE A 49 19.78 9.35 14.25
CA ILE A 49 18.82 10.16 13.50
C ILE A 49 18.78 11.60 14.00
N ALA A 50 18.73 11.80 15.32
CA ALA A 50 18.70 13.13 15.93
C ALA A 50 19.98 13.94 15.65
N ALA A 51 21.12 13.27 15.55
CA ALA A 51 22.38 13.93 15.21
C ALA A 51 22.47 14.45 13.76
N LEU A 52 21.54 14.02 12.88
CA LEU A 52 21.57 14.41 11.46
C LEU A 52 20.77 15.70 11.16
N SER A 53 19.95 16.19 12.08
CA SER A 53 19.13 17.38 11.85
C SER A 53 18.78 18.10 13.15
N ASP A 54 18.95 19.41 13.19
CA ASP A 54 18.58 20.27 14.34
C ASP A 54 17.07 20.29 14.60
N LYS A 55 16.25 19.78 13.66
CA LYS A 55 14.82 19.68 13.79
C LYS A 55 14.34 18.35 14.40
N VAL A 56 15.26 17.42 14.64
CA VAL A 56 14.96 16.12 15.23
C VAL A 56 15.59 16.05 16.61
N SER A 57 14.82 15.68 17.61
CA SER A 57 15.30 15.51 18.98
C SER A 57 14.80 14.21 19.60
N VAL A 58 15.54 13.68 20.56
CA VAL A 58 15.10 12.54 21.36
C VAL A 58 14.44 13.07 22.63
N GLY A 59 13.19 12.66 22.86
CA GLY A 59 12.41 13.02 24.02
C GLY A 59 12.75 12.18 25.26
N LYS A 60 12.08 12.49 26.37
CA LYS A 60 12.18 11.67 27.58
C LYS A 60 11.47 10.33 27.34
N PRO A 61 12.05 9.23 27.85
CA PRO A 61 11.40 7.94 27.78
C PRO A 61 10.02 7.94 28.45
N VAL A 62 9.06 7.23 27.81
CA VAL A 62 7.71 7.01 28.35
C VAL A 62 7.42 5.53 28.47
N ASP A 63 6.55 5.16 29.38
CA ASP A 63 6.07 3.78 29.49
C ASP A 63 5.10 3.46 28.36
N ASN A 64 5.18 2.25 27.82
CA ASN A 64 4.28 1.73 26.81
C ASN A 64 4.09 0.23 26.99
N GLU A 65 2.95 -0.29 26.56
CA GLU A 65 2.65 -1.73 26.61
C GLU A 65 3.59 -2.56 25.73
N ARG A 66 4.00 -1.98 24.57
CA ARG A 66 4.93 -2.62 23.64
C ARG A 66 6.30 -1.99 23.79
N THR A 67 7.24 -2.76 24.32
CA THR A 67 8.64 -2.35 24.53
C THR A 67 9.59 -3.42 23.98
N PRO A 68 10.69 -3.04 23.31
CA PRO A 68 11.09 -1.69 22.96
C PRO A 68 10.25 -1.09 21.84
N SER A 69 9.92 0.19 21.94
CA SER A 69 9.22 0.95 20.92
C SER A 69 9.60 2.43 20.97
N PHE A 70 9.23 3.19 19.94
CA PHE A 70 9.31 4.65 19.98
C PHE A 70 8.19 5.28 19.19
N ALA A 71 7.81 6.48 19.58
CA ALA A 71 6.87 7.29 18.83
C ALA A 71 7.59 8.43 18.10
N ILE A 72 7.06 8.81 16.95
CA ILE A 72 7.44 10.01 16.19
C ILE A 72 6.32 11.02 16.38
N THR A 73 6.59 12.11 17.06
CA THR A 73 5.59 13.11 17.44
C THR A 73 6.01 14.49 16.94
N ARG A 74 5.04 15.39 16.80
CA ARG A 74 5.26 16.81 16.53
C ARG A 74 4.79 17.62 17.72
N PRO A 75 5.65 18.51 18.31
CA PRO A 75 5.24 19.37 19.41
C PRO A 75 4.01 20.20 19.06
N GLY A 76 3.00 20.17 19.96
CA GLY A 76 1.74 20.91 19.76
C GLY A 76 0.77 20.29 18.75
N SER A 77 1.03 19.07 18.27
CA SER A 77 0.15 18.31 17.38
C SER A 77 -0.25 17.00 18.07
N PRO A 78 -1.45 16.46 17.79
CA PRO A 78 -1.88 15.16 18.29
C PRO A 78 -1.29 13.97 17.50
N ILE A 79 -0.43 14.21 16.52
CA ILE A 79 0.18 13.15 15.70
C ILE A 79 1.02 12.23 16.57
N ASP A 80 0.68 10.94 16.59
CA ASP A 80 1.41 9.86 17.27
C ASP A 80 1.52 8.65 16.36
N ILE A 81 2.70 8.46 15.77
CA ILE A 81 3.05 7.28 14.97
C ILE A 81 4.06 6.47 15.75
N ARG A 82 3.77 5.20 15.99
CA ARG A 82 4.63 4.34 16.80
C ARG A 82 5.19 3.17 16.01
N PHE A 83 6.47 2.90 16.23
CA PHE A 83 7.14 1.68 15.82
C PHE A 83 7.49 0.84 17.06
N ALA A 84 6.90 -0.32 17.19
CA ALA A 84 7.22 -1.30 18.21
C ALA A 84 8.22 -2.31 17.65
N GLY A 85 9.49 -2.06 17.90
CA GLY A 85 10.65 -2.70 17.30
C GLY A 85 11.50 -1.72 16.47
N LEU A 86 12.46 -2.26 15.72
CA LEU A 86 13.38 -1.49 14.89
C LEU A 86 12.91 -1.53 13.43
N PRO A 87 12.44 -0.44 12.83
CA PRO A 87 11.97 -0.40 11.44
C PRO A 87 13.15 -0.35 10.46
N MET A 88 13.85 -1.48 10.34
CA MET A 88 14.97 -1.69 9.42
C MET A 88 14.54 -2.57 8.24
N GLY A 89 15.46 -2.96 7.39
CA GLY A 89 15.14 -3.77 6.21
C GLY A 89 14.15 -3.04 5.29
N HIS A 90 13.07 -3.71 4.90
CA HIS A 90 12.05 -3.11 4.04
C HIS A 90 11.28 -1.96 4.70
N GLU A 91 11.22 -1.92 6.04
CA GLU A 91 10.51 -0.86 6.77
C GLU A 91 11.35 0.42 7.00
N PHE A 92 12.61 0.43 6.60
CA PHE A 92 13.43 1.65 6.72
C PHE A 92 12.84 2.82 5.92
N THR A 93 12.28 2.54 4.75
CA THR A 93 11.59 3.57 3.95
C THR A 93 10.34 4.09 4.67
N SER A 94 9.61 3.23 5.37
CA SER A 94 8.44 3.63 6.17
C SER A 94 8.83 4.55 7.32
N LEU A 95 9.97 4.30 7.99
CA LEU A 95 10.55 5.20 8.99
C LEU A 95 10.88 6.57 8.38
N VAL A 96 11.60 6.59 7.24
CA VAL A 96 11.99 7.84 6.58
C VAL A 96 10.77 8.68 6.20
N LEU A 97 9.75 8.06 5.59
CA LEU A 97 8.52 8.74 5.22
C LEU A 97 7.76 9.27 6.45
N ALA A 98 7.69 8.50 7.53
CA ALA A 98 7.07 8.94 8.77
C ALA A 98 7.78 10.18 9.36
N LEU A 99 9.12 10.19 9.40
CA LEU A 99 9.91 11.36 9.83
C LEU A 99 9.59 12.60 8.98
N LEU A 100 9.55 12.45 7.67
CA LEU A 100 9.25 13.53 6.74
C LEU A 100 7.83 14.07 6.92
N GLN A 101 6.84 13.20 6.96
CA GLN A 101 5.42 13.58 7.01
C GLN A 101 5.03 14.16 8.38
N VAL A 102 5.50 13.57 9.47
CA VAL A 102 5.36 14.18 10.81
C VAL A 102 6.08 15.52 10.85
N GLY A 103 7.23 15.64 10.19
CA GLY A 103 7.99 16.89 10.04
C GLY A 103 7.39 17.89 9.04
N GLY A 104 6.16 17.72 8.60
CA GLY A 104 5.44 18.70 7.76
C GLY A 104 5.70 18.58 6.25
N HIS A 105 6.35 17.52 5.79
CA HIS A 105 6.42 17.22 4.35
C HIS A 105 5.05 16.72 3.88
N PRO A 106 4.52 17.21 2.74
CA PRO A 106 3.20 16.81 2.26
C PRO A 106 3.10 15.31 1.95
N VAL A 107 1.97 14.72 2.30
CA VAL A 107 1.60 13.39 1.84
C VAL A 107 1.34 13.46 0.32
N LYS A 108 1.94 12.56 -0.45
CA LYS A 108 1.82 12.51 -1.90
C LYS A 108 0.69 11.57 -2.31
N GLU A 109 -0.52 12.06 -2.16
CA GLU A 109 -1.75 11.38 -2.59
C GLU A 109 -2.66 12.37 -3.33
N GLU A 110 -3.67 11.88 -4.02
CA GLU A 110 -4.68 12.73 -4.64
C GLU A 110 -5.43 13.56 -3.60
N GLN A 111 -5.73 14.82 -3.92
CA GLN A 111 -6.36 15.73 -2.97
C GLN A 111 -7.71 15.21 -2.48
N SER A 112 -8.49 14.56 -3.33
CA SER A 112 -9.75 13.91 -2.99
C SER A 112 -9.59 12.84 -1.91
N LEU A 113 -8.54 12.02 -2.01
CA LEU A 113 -8.23 10.99 -1.03
C LEU A 113 -7.76 11.60 0.31
N ILE A 114 -6.90 12.63 0.24
CA ILE A 114 -6.46 13.38 1.42
C ILE A 114 -7.67 13.98 2.17
N ASP A 115 -8.58 14.60 1.44
CA ASP A 115 -9.77 15.24 2.04
C ASP A 115 -10.74 14.19 2.60
N ALA A 116 -10.86 13.03 1.97
CA ALA A 116 -11.66 11.92 2.48
C ALA A 116 -11.05 11.34 3.78
N VAL A 117 -9.73 11.17 3.86
CA VAL A 117 -9.06 10.75 5.11
C VAL A 117 -9.29 11.77 6.24
N ARG A 118 -9.21 13.07 5.94
CA ARG A 118 -9.48 14.14 6.93
C ARG A 118 -10.92 14.16 7.41
N ALA A 119 -11.85 13.68 6.60
CA ALA A 119 -13.27 13.64 6.94
C ALA A 119 -13.66 12.45 7.83
N VAL A 120 -12.79 11.44 8.00
CA VAL A 120 -13.02 10.29 8.90
C VAL A 120 -13.27 10.78 10.30
N LYS A 121 -14.37 10.31 10.91
CA LYS A 121 -14.82 10.66 12.25
C LYS A 121 -14.64 9.48 13.20
N GLY A 122 -14.57 9.79 14.49
CA GLY A 122 -14.33 8.77 15.52
C GLY A 122 -12.84 8.48 15.69
N GLU A 123 -12.46 7.96 16.84
CA GLU A 123 -11.09 7.53 17.10
C GLU A 123 -10.88 6.12 16.54
N HIS A 124 -9.75 5.90 15.90
CA HIS A 124 -9.38 4.63 15.27
C HIS A 124 -7.93 4.30 15.61
N HIS A 125 -7.73 3.20 16.32
CA HIS A 125 -6.39 2.72 16.71
C HIS A 125 -5.98 1.51 15.86
N PHE A 126 -5.17 1.78 14.85
CA PHE A 126 -4.62 0.73 14.00
C PHE A 126 -3.33 0.15 14.58
N VAL A 127 -3.22 -1.17 14.52
CA VAL A 127 -2.01 -1.92 14.80
C VAL A 127 -1.69 -2.80 13.60
N THR A 128 -0.53 -2.61 13.00
CA THR A 128 -0.08 -3.45 11.87
C THR A 128 1.07 -4.34 12.33
N TYR A 129 0.86 -5.65 12.35
CA TYR A 129 1.95 -6.61 12.54
C TYR A 129 2.67 -6.80 11.21
N MET A 130 3.98 -6.61 11.24
CA MET A 130 4.83 -6.65 10.05
C MET A 130 6.09 -7.48 10.29
N SER A 131 6.81 -7.78 9.23
CA SER A 131 8.14 -8.38 9.27
C SER A 131 9.12 -7.51 8.48
N LEU A 132 10.34 -7.39 8.96
CA LEU A 132 11.38 -6.59 8.31
C LEU A 132 11.80 -7.12 6.93
N THR A 133 11.43 -8.37 6.62
CA THR A 133 11.67 -9.04 5.32
C THR A 133 10.43 -9.10 4.43
N CYS A 134 9.28 -8.59 4.89
CA CYS A 134 8.02 -8.59 4.15
C CYS A 134 8.01 -7.44 3.14
N GLN A 135 7.81 -7.75 1.87
CA GLN A 135 7.78 -6.72 0.80
C GLN A 135 6.45 -5.96 0.71
N ASN A 136 5.36 -6.56 1.18
CA ASN A 136 4.02 -5.98 1.14
C ASN A 136 3.70 -5.11 2.38
N CYS A 137 4.43 -5.33 3.48
CA CYS A 137 4.20 -4.63 4.75
C CYS A 137 4.40 -3.11 4.63
N PRO A 138 5.44 -2.59 3.95
CA PRO A 138 5.65 -1.15 3.83
C PRO A 138 4.47 -0.39 3.22
N THR A 139 3.74 -0.99 2.28
CA THR A 139 2.56 -0.33 1.67
C THR A 139 1.50 0.02 2.73
N VAL A 140 1.18 -0.93 3.59
CA VAL A 140 0.19 -0.76 4.67
C VAL A 140 0.70 0.19 5.74
N VAL A 141 1.94 -0.01 6.20
CA VAL A 141 2.56 0.82 7.24
C VAL A 141 2.63 2.28 6.81
N GLN A 142 3.05 2.54 5.58
CA GLN A 142 3.14 3.90 5.03
C GLN A 142 1.77 4.54 4.86
N ALA A 143 0.79 3.80 4.37
CA ALA A 143 -0.59 4.28 4.23
C ALA A 143 -1.17 4.69 5.58
N LEU A 144 -1.12 3.83 6.59
CA LEU A 144 -1.65 4.13 7.93
C LEU A 144 -0.88 5.23 8.64
N ASN A 145 0.44 5.30 8.50
CA ASN A 145 1.24 6.41 9.00
C ASN A 145 0.81 7.75 8.37
N ALA A 146 0.62 7.77 7.05
CA ALA A 146 0.17 8.97 6.35
C ALA A 146 -1.25 9.38 6.77
N MET A 147 -2.16 8.41 6.96
CA MET A 147 -3.51 8.66 7.47
C MET A 147 -3.46 9.28 8.89
N ALA A 148 -2.60 8.76 9.78
CA ALA A 148 -2.41 9.30 11.12
C ALA A 148 -1.82 10.73 11.12
N VAL A 149 -1.01 11.10 10.12
CA VAL A 149 -0.54 12.48 9.93
C VAL A 149 -1.67 13.39 9.43
N LEU A 150 -2.55 12.89 8.57
CA LEU A 150 -3.62 13.67 7.94
C LEU A 150 -4.82 13.89 8.87
N ASN A 151 -5.10 12.94 9.77
CA ASN A 151 -6.27 12.96 10.64
C ASN A 151 -5.89 12.63 12.09
N PRO A 152 -6.13 13.55 13.05
CA PRO A 152 -5.78 13.35 14.46
C PRO A 152 -6.56 12.25 15.17
N ASN A 153 -7.65 11.76 14.57
CA ASN A 153 -8.45 10.66 15.11
C ASN A 153 -7.94 9.28 14.68
N ILE A 154 -6.90 9.24 13.86
CA ILE A 154 -6.31 8.00 13.39
C ILE A 154 -4.94 7.82 14.05
N HIS A 155 -4.77 6.74 14.78
CA HIS A 155 -3.53 6.37 15.45
C HIS A 155 -2.98 5.10 14.83
N HIS A 156 -1.66 5.02 14.69
CA HIS A 156 -1.04 3.82 14.11
C HIS A 156 0.19 3.35 14.87
N THR A 157 0.22 2.06 15.16
CA THR A 157 1.40 1.34 15.68
C THR A 157 1.81 0.24 14.72
N ALA A 158 3.01 0.32 14.16
CA ALA A 158 3.64 -0.74 13.40
C ALA A 158 4.44 -1.65 14.34
N VAL A 159 4.12 -2.94 14.39
CA VAL A 159 4.70 -3.91 15.32
C VAL A 159 5.57 -4.91 14.54
N ASP A 160 6.86 -4.93 14.84
CA ASP A 160 7.75 -5.99 14.34
C ASP A 160 7.45 -7.31 15.04
N GLY A 161 6.85 -8.25 14.32
CA GLY A 161 6.51 -9.57 14.83
C GLY A 161 7.72 -10.37 15.33
N GLY A 162 8.91 -10.12 14.78
CA GLY A 162 10.16 -10.71 15.26
C GLY A 162 10.67 -10.14 16.60
N THR A 163 10.14 -8.99 17.02
CA THR A 163 10.41 -8.41 18.35
C THR A 163 9.31 -8.74 19.36
N HIS A 164 8.07 -8.89 18.91
CA HIS A 164 6.88 -9.11 19.72
C HIS A 164 6.25 -10.48 19.42
N THR A 165 7.07 -11.55 19.43
CA THR A 165 6.65 -12.93 19.12
C THR A 165 5.53 -13.42 20.02
N ASP A 166 5.57 -13.08 21.31
CA ASP A 166 4.57 -13.47 22.30
C ASP A 166 3.17 -12.96 21.90
N GLU A 167 3.09 -11.73 21.41
CA GLU A 167 1.84 -11.12 20.97
C GLU A 167 1.34 -11.71 19.65
N VAL A 168 2.26 -12.00 18.71
CA VAL A 168 1.96 -12.66 17.43
C VAL A 168 1.39 -14.07 17.68
N GLU A 169 2.01 -14.84 18.57
CA GLU A 169 1.55 -16.18 18.95
C GLU A 169 0.19 -16.14 19.65
N ALA A 170 0.02 -15.24 20.62
CA ALA A 170 -1.24 -15.10 21.37
C ALA A 170 -2.42 -14.72 20.45
N LYS A 171 -2.17 -13.95 19.40
CA LYS A 171 -3.18 -13.56 18.40
C LYS A 171 -3.32 -14.56 17.24
N GLY A 172 -2.47 -15.57 17.16
CA GLY A 172 -2.50 -16.57 16.09
C GLY A 172 -2.20 -16.01 14.71
N ILE A 173 -1.36 -14.95 14.61
CA ILE A 173 -1.04 -14.28 13.34
C ILE A 173 -0.15 -15.20 12.50
N ALA A 174 -0.70 -15.71 11.41
CA ALA A 174 -0.02 -16.65 10.51
C ALA A 174 0.65 -15.96 9.31
N SER A 175 0.28 -14.74 8.99
CA SER A 175 0.83 -14.00 7.83
C SER A 175 0.83 -12.49 8.09
N VAL A 176 1.77 -11.80 7.43
CA VAL A 176 1.91 -10.34 7.53
C VAL A 176 1.86 -9.70 6.14
N PRO A 177 1.36 -8.44 6.02
CA PRO A 177 0.86 -7.61 7.10
C PRO A 177 -0.49 -8.11 7.64
N ALA A 178 -0.65 -8.09 8.98
CA ALA A 178 -1.92 -8.32 9.65
C ALA A 178 -2.33 -7.01 10.34
N ILE A 179 -3.56 -6.58 10.11
CA ILE A 179 -4.05 -5.27 10.53
C ILE A 179 -5.15 -5.48 11.56
N TYR A 180 -5.00 -4.85 12.70
CA TYR A 180 -5.99 -4.80 13.77
C TYR A 180 -6.52 -3.37 13.91
N LEU A 181 -7.80 -3.24 14.13
CA LEU A 181 -8.47 -1.96 14.43
C LEU A 181 -9.17 -2.08 15.79
N ASP A 182 -8.86 -1.16 16.70
CA ASP A 182 -9.41 -1.11 18.06
C ASP A 182 -9.28 -2.44 18.82
N GLY A 183 -8.21 -3.19 18.53
CA GLY A 183 -7.87 -4.48 19.15
C GLY A 183 -8.41 -5.72 18.45
N GLU A 184 -9.35 -5.58 17.52
CA GLU A 184 -9.95 -6.67 16.76
C GLU A 184 -9.23 -6.91 15.42
N ASP A 185 -9.19 -8.17 14.97
CA ASP A 185 -8.68 -8.52 13.64
C ASP A 185 -9.52 -7.83 12.56
N TRP A 186 -8.88 -6.94 11.82
CA TRP A 186 -9.57 -6.12 10.84
C TRP A 186 -9.23 -6.51 9.41
N GLY A 187 -8.02 -7.03 9.14
CA GLY A 187 -7.64 -7.44 7.81
C GLY A 187 -6.20 -7.88 7.67
N SER A 188 -5.88 -8.43 6.51
CA SER A 188 -4.54 -8.91 6.19
C SER A 188 -4.20 -8.73 4.72
N GLY A 189 -2.91 -8.77 4.41
CA GLY A 189 -2.40 -8.57 3.07
C GLY A 189 -2.16 -7.10 2.72
N ARG A 190 -1.64 -6.87 1.54
CA ARG A 190 -1.33 -5.53 1.04
C ARG A 190 -2.62 -4.73 0.85
N MET A 191 -2.66 -3.54 1.42
CA MET A 191 -3.71 -2.53 1.21
C MET A 191 -3.07 -1.15 1.06
N ASP A 192 -3.52 -0.37 0.10
CA ASP A 192 -3.15 1.04 -0.02
C ASP A 192 -4.10 1.93 0.81
N MET A 193 -3.82 3.23 0.86
CA MET A 193 -4.60 4.20 1.64
C MET A 193 -6.07 4.24 1.21
N ALA A 194 -6.34 4.08 -0.08
CA ALA A 194 -7.69 4.12 -0.61
C ALA A 194 -8.50 2.88 -0.22
N GLU A 195 -7.86 1.69 -0.30
CA GLU A 195 -8.45 0.42 0.11
C GLU A 195 -8.72 0.39 1.63
N ILE A 196 -7.81 0.94 2.43
CA ILE A 196 -7.99 1.08 3.88
C ILE A 196 -9.16 2.03 4.19
N LEU A 197 -9.21 3.19 3.54
CA LEU A 197 -10.27 4.16 3.75
C LEU A 197 -11.65 3.63 3.33
N GLU A 198 -11.74 2.97 2.17
CA GLU A 198 -12.97 2.35 1.71
C GLU A 198 -13.50 1.33 2.72
N ARG A 199 -12.59 0.57 3.30
CA ARG A 199 -12.95 -0.45 4.29
C ARG A 199 -13.30 0.15 5.65
N LEU A 200 -12.63 1.26 6.05
CA LEU A 200 -12.85 1.92 7.34
C LEU A 200 -14.20 2.64 7.39
N ASP A 201 -14.55 3.31 6.30
CA ASP A 201 -15.77 4.12 6.24
C ASP A 201 -16.38 4.06 4.83
N ALA A 202 -17.23 3.05 4.63
CA ALA A 202 -17.98 2.90 3.39
C ALA A 202 -18.88 4.11 3.10
N ASP A 203 -19.37 4.81 4.14
CA ASP A 203 -20.21 6.00 3.98
C ASP A 203 -19.37 7.25 3.65
N ALA A 204 -18.15 7.38 4.19
CA ALA A 204 -17.25 8.47 3.82
C ALA A 204 -16.76 8.31 2.37
N ALA A 205 -16.51 7.07 1.93
CA ALA A 205 -16.26 6.77 0.53
C ALA A 205 -17.50 7.04 -0.36
N GLN A 206 -18.72 6.87 0.17
CA GLN A 206 -19.97 7.22 -0.52
C GLN A 206 -20.18 8.73 -0.64
N GLY A 207 -19.75 9.52 0.33
CA GLY A 207 -19.85 10.98 0.29
C GLY A 207 -18.98 11.66 -0.78
N ALA A 208 -17.95 10.96 -1.26
CA ALA A 208 -17.08 11.37 -2.36
C ALA A 208 -17.49 10.76 -3.72
N LYS A 209 -18.60 10.01 -3.77
CA LYS A 209 -19.08 9.38 -5.01
C LYS A 209 -19.65 10.44 -5.93
N GLU A 210 -18.88 10.83 -6.91
CA GLU A 210 -19.43 11.50 -8.09
C GLU A 210 -20.39 10.51 -8.77
N ASP A 211 -21.65 10.93 -8.99
CA ASP A 211 -22.59 10.14 -9.77
C ASP A 211 -22.08 10.06 -11.22
N LEU A 212 -21.43 8.95 -11.54
CA LEU A 212 -20.85 8.72 -12.86
C LEU A 212 -21.87 8.87 -14.00
N SER A 213 -23.16 8.67 -13.68
CA SER A 213 -24.26 8.77 -14.64
C SER A 213 -24.50 10.20 -15.14
N GLN A 214 -23.97 11.22 -14.46
CA GLN A 214 -24.07 12.63 -14.85
C GLN A 214 -23.01 13.03 -15.88
N ARG A 215 -22.01 12.19 -16.13
CA ARG A 215 -20.96 12.50 -17.10
C ARG A 215 -21.48 12.42 -18.53
N ASP A 216 -21.02 13.34 -19.36
CA ASP A 216 -21.29 13.29 -20.80
C ASP A 216 -20.73 12.02 -21.43
N PRO A 217 -21.40 11.45 -22.45
CA PRO A 217 -20.93 10.24 -23.11
C PRO A 217 -19.52 10.37 -23.70
N TYR A 218 -18.72 9.33 -23.56
CA TYR A 218 -17.40 9.22 -24.17
C TYR A 218 -17.50 8.71 -25.62
N ASP A 219 -16.49 9.01 -26.42
CA ASP A 219 -16.36 8.37 -27.74
C ASP A 219 -15.83 6.94 -27.60
N VAL A 220 -14.86 6.76 -26.67
CA VAL A 220 -14.30 5.45 -26.32
C VAL A 220 -14.26 5.31 -24.81
N LEU A 221 -14.81 4.21 -24.29
CA LEU A 221 -14.68 3.77 -22.91
C LEU A 221 -13.91 2.46 -22.87
N VAL A 222 -12.78 2.47 -22.19
CA VAL A 222 -11.96 1.27 -22.00
C VAL A 222 -12.30 0.65 -20.64
N VAL A 223 -12.78 -0.59 -20.63
CA VAL A 223 -13.11 -1.37 -19.43
C VAL A 223 -11.96 -2.30 -19.11
N GLY A 224 -11.20 -1.95 -18.09
CA GLY A 224 -9.98 -2.62 -17.65
C GLY A 224 -8.78 -1.67 -17.70
N ALA A 225 -8.10 -1.52 -16.55
CA ALA A 225 -6.97 -0.60 -16.37
C ALA A 225 -5.61 -1.32 -16.28
N GLY A 226 -5.52 -2.54 -16.81
CA GLY A 226 -4.26 -3.25 -17.00
C GLY A 226 -3.46 -2.76 -18.21
N PRO A 227 -2.33 -3.40 -18.56
CA PRO A 227 -1.47 -2.97 -19.68
C PRO A 227 -2.21 -2.84 -21.00
N ALA A 228 -3.12 -3.76 -21.32
CA ALA A 228 -3.93 -3.72 -22.55
C ALA A 228 -4.89 -2.52 -22.58
N GLY A 229 -5.56 -2.25 -21.45
CA GLY A 229 -6.46 -1.11 -21.32
C GLY A 229 -5.72 0.23 -21.37
N ALA A 230 -4.61 0.36 -20.67
CA ALA A 230 -3.75 1.54 -20.72
C ALA A 230 -3.26 1.83 -22.15
N ALA A 231 -2.79 0.79 -22.86
CA ALA A 231 -2.38 0.92 -24.26
C ALA A 231 -3.55 1.39 -25.14
N ALA A 232 -4.74 0.77 -25.01
CA ALA A 232 -5.91 1.14 -25.80
C ALA A 232 -6.33 2.61 -25.54
N ALA A 233 -6.36 3.03 -24.27
CA ALA A 233 -6.72 4.40 -23.87
C ALA A 233 -5.72 5.43 -24.41
N VAL A 234 -4.41 5.19 -24.29
CA VAL A 234 -3.36 6.06 -24.82
C VAL A 234 -3.49 6.22 -26.34
N TYR A 235 -3.68 5.09 -27.06
CA TYR A 235 -3.81 5.16 -28.51
C TYR A 235 -5.09 5.89 -28.97
N ALA A 236 -6.20 5.76 -28.27
CA ALA A 236 -7.41 6.51 -28.55
C ALA A 236 -7.22 8.01 -28.28
N ALA A 237 -6.70 8.38 -27.12
CA ALA A 237 -6.47 9.76 -26.72
C ALA A 237 -5.47 10.49 -27.63
N ARG A 238 -4.42 9.81 -28.11
CA ARG A 238 -3.46 10.36 -29.10
C ARG A 238 -4.11 10.76 -30.43
N LYS A 239 -5.28 10.24 -30.74
CA LYS A 239 -6.07 10.60 -31.92
C LYS A 239 -7.05 11.73 -31.63
N GLY A 240 -7.02 12.33 -30.44
CA GLY A 240 -7.96 13.36 -30.01
C GLY A 240 -9.36 12.84 -29.71
N ILE A 241 -9.50 11.52 -29.49
CA ILE A 241 -10.78 10.89 -29.17
C ILE A 241 -11.04 11.09 -27.66
N ARG A 242 -12.23 11.56 -27.29
CA ARG A 242 -12.63 11.68 -25.89
C ARG A 242 -12.73 10.29 -25.26
N THR A 243 -11.77 9.98 -24.39
CA THR A 243 -11.53 8.65 -23.88
C THR A 243 -11.62 8.61 -22.36
N ALA A 244 -12.32 7.60 -21.82
CA ALA A 244 -12.20 7.21 -20.44
C ALA A 244 -11.64 5.78 -20.30
N MET A 245 -10.98 5.53 -19.20
CA MET A 245 -10.52 4.20 -18.80
C MET A 245 -11.02 3.90 -17.39
N VAL A 246 -11.69 2.76 -17.24
CA VAL A 246 -12.29 2.35 -15.97
C VAL A 246 -11.79 0.99 -15.52
N GLY A 247 -11.52 0.84 -14.22
CA GLY A 247 -11.08 -0.43 -13.64
C GLY A 247 -10.90 -0.37 -12.14
N SER A 248 -10.62 -1.51 -11.52
CA SER A 248 -10.41 -1.57 -10.07
C SER A 248 -9.12 -0.86 -9.64
N ARG A 249 -8.05 -1.00 -10.42
CA ARG A 249 -6.73 -0.36 -10.18
C ARG A 249 -5.93 -0.28 -11.47
N ILE A 250 -5.13 0.78 -11.65
CA ILE A 250 -4.20 0.88 -12.79
C ILE A 250 -3.08 -0.13 -12.62
N GLY A 251 -2.72 -0.79 -13.74
CA GLY A 251 -1.76 -1.89 -13.74
C GLY A 251 -2.45 -3.26 -13.68
N GLY A 252 -3.65 -3.34 -13.07
CA GLY A 252 -4.39 -4.59 -12.98
C GLY A 252 -3.57 -5.70 -12.31
N GLN A 253 -3.60 -6.90 -12.87
CA GLN A 253 -2.93 -8.07 -12.30
C GLN A 253 -1.40 -8.01 -12.29
N VAL A 254 -0.76 -7.15 -13.11
CA VAL A 254 0.72 -7.02 -13.07
C VAL A 254 1.22 -6.48 -11.73
N LEU A 255 0.39 -5.74 -10.98
CA LEU A 255 0.72 -5.29 -9.63
C LEU A 255 1.07 -6.44 -8.68
N ASP A 256 0.51 -7.63 -8.93
CA ASP A 256 0.71 -8.82 -8.10
C ASP A 256 1.93 -9.64 -8.57
N THR A 257 2.65 -9.19 -9.60
CA THR A 257 3.81 -9.86 -10.17
C THR A 257 5.10 -9.30 -9.60
N GLU A 258 5.92 -10.12 -8.99
CA GLU A 258 7.16 -9.69 -8.33
C GLU A 258 8.27 -9.37 -9.33
N ALA A 259 8.46 -10.23 -10.35
CA ALA A 259 9.47 -10.05 -11.39
C ALA A 259 8.86 -10.23 -12.78
N ILE A 260 9.21 -9.32 -13.68
CA ILE A 260 8.79 -9.34 -15.10
C ILE A 260 10.04 -9.25 -15.95
N ASP A 261 10.39 -10.37 -16.62
CA ASP A 261 11.58 -10.53 -17.44
C ASP A 261 11.25 -10.80 -18.92
N ASN A 262 9.97 -10.85 -19.26
CA ASN A 262 9.46 -11.22 -20.58
C ASN A 262 8.78 -10.05 -21.34
N LEU A 263 8.92 -8.81 -20.84
CA LEU A 263 8.42 -7.64 -21.55
C LEU A 263 9.49 -7.12 -22.52
N ILE A 264 9.18 -7.16 -23.82
CA ILE A 264 10.10 -6.66 -24.86
C ILE A 264 10.47 -5.20 -24.59
N SER A 265 11.76 -4.90 -24.71
CA SER A 265 12.41 -3.61 -24.40
C SER A 265 12.57 -3.26 -22.91
N VAL A 266 12.05 -4.08 -22.00
CA VAL A 266 12.22 -3.92 -20.55
C VAL A 266 12.78 -5.24 -20.00
N PRO A 267 14.10 -5.42 -19.94
CA PRO A 267 14.73 -6.71 -19.59
C PRO A 267 14.36 -7.20 -18.20
N HIS A 268 14.26 -6.28 -17.24
CA HIS A 268 13.94 -6.57 -15.84
C HIS A 268 13.09 -5.44 -15.25
N THR A 269 11.94 -5.78 -14.69
CA THR A 269 11.12 -4.84 -13.92
C THR A 269 10.29 -5.60 -12.89
N THR A 270 9.65 -4.86 -11.99
CA THR A 270 8.62 -5.41 -11.09
C THR A 270 7.24 -4.98 -11.56
N GLY A 271 6.21 -5.73 -11.16
CA GLY A 271 4.84 -5.36 -11.47
C GLY A 271 4.47 -3.95 -11.01
N PRO A 272 4.75 -3.55 -9.76
CA PRO A 272 4.53 -2.18 -9.30
C PRO A 272 5.22 -1.13 -10.16
N ARG A 273 6.50 -1.32 -10.52
CA ARG A 273 7.21 -0.37 -11.39
C ARG A 273 6.60 -0.26 -12.78
N LEU A 274 6.14 -1.38 -13.34
CA LEU A 274 5.45 -1.36 -14.61
C LEU A 274 4.10 -0.64 -14.49
N ALA A 275 3.35 -0.86 -13.43
CA ALA A 275 2.09 -0.17 -13.18
C ALA A 275 2.28 1.34 -13.02
N ASP A 276 3.32 1.79 -12.30
CA ASP A 276 3.68 3.21 -12.16
C ASP A 276 4.03 3.84 -13.52
N ALA A 277 4.80 3.11 -14.35
CA ALA A 277 5.12 3.57 -15.70
C ALA A 277 3.88 3.68 -16.60
N LEU A 278 2.94 2.73 -16.49
CA LEU A 278 1.66 2.78 -17.20
C LEU A 278 0.79 3.95 -16.72
N ARG A 279 0.71 4.18 -15.41
CA ARG A 279 -0.01 5.31 -14.81
C ARG A 279 0.57 6.65 -15.30
N SER A 280 1.88 6.80 -15.23
CA SER A 280 2.57 8.00 -15.73
C SER A 280 2.25 8.25 -17.20
N HIS A 281 2.33 7.21 -18.05
CA HIS A 281 2.07 7.33 -19.48
C HIS A 281 0.61 7.65 -19.80
N VAL A 282 -0.35 7.11 -19.05
CA VAL A 282 -1.78 7.45 -19.17
C VAL A 282 -2.03 8.89 -18.78
N ASN A 283 -1.39 9.38 -17.73
CA ASN A 283 -1.53 10.76 -17.24
C ASN A 283 -0.91 11.82 -18.16
N ASP A 284 -0.02 11.44 -19.07
CA ASP A 284 0.52 12.34 -20.11
C ASP A 284 -0.54 12.73 -21.17
N TYR A 285 -1.68 12.03 -21.16
CA TYR A 285 -2.78 12.28 -22.12
C TYR A 285 -4.06 12.67 -21.38
N ASN A 286 -4.95 13.34 -22.12
CA ASN A 286 -6.27 13.73 -21.59
C ASN A 286 -7.22 12.50 -21.59
N ILE A 287 -7.02 11.61 -20.63
CA ILE A 287 -7.81 10.40 -20.40
C ILE A 287 -8.48 10.54 -19.04
N ASP A 288 -9.80 10.39 -18.99
CA ASP A 288 -10.53 10.32 -17.73
C ASP A 288 -10.31 8.92 -17.13
N VAL A 289 -9.48 8.84 -16.09
CA VAL A 289 -9.19 7.60 -15.38
C VAL A 289 -10.13 7.47 -14.19
N ILE A 290 -10.92 6.39 -14.17
CA ILE A 290 -11.93 6.13 -13.15
C ILE A 290 -11.58 4.81 -12.48
N GLU A 291 -10.92 4.90 -11.35
CA GLU A 291 -10.46 3.74 -10.56
C GLU A 291 -11.56 3.22 -9.61
N ARG A 292 -11.30 2.09 -8.98
CA ARG A 292 -12.20 1.42 -8.01
C ARG A 292 -13.56 1.04 -8.55
N GLN A 293 -13.68 0.85 -9.85
CA GLN A 293 -14.90 0.46 -10.51
C GLN A 293 -14.84 -0.98 -11.01
N THR A 294 -15.94 -1.69 -10.84
CA THR A 294 -16.16 -3.00 -11.43
C THR A 294 -17.35 -2.93 -12.36
N ALA A 295 -17.14 -3.34 -13.61
CA ALA A 295 -18.23 -3.43 -14.57
C ALA A 295 -19.04 -4.71 -14.32
N SER A 296 -20.35 -4.57 -14.15
CA SER A 296 -21.29 -5.67 -13.90
C SER A 296 -22.05 -6.08 -15.16
N ALA A 297 -22.35 -5.12 -16.05
CA ALA A 297 -23.06 -5.37 -17.30
C ALA A 297 -22.72 -4.32 -18.38
N ILE A 298 -22.96 -4.68 -19.63
CA ILE A 298 -22.82 -3.79 -20.81
C ILE A 298 -24.08 -3.94 -21.64
N GLU A 299 -24.76 -2.83 -21.93
CA GLU A 299 -25.98 -2.79 -22.73
C GLU A 299 -25.83 -1.78 -23.88
N THR A 300 -26.28 -2.16 -25.07
CA THR A 300 -26.24 -1.27 -26.24
C THR A 300 -27.66 -0.98 -26.71
N THR A 301 -28.02 0.30 -26.76
CA THR A 301 -29.33 0.75 -27.23
C THR A 301 -29.15 2.01 -28.09
N GLY A 302 -29.75 2.02 -29.28
CA GLY A 302 -29.74 3.19 -30.15
C GLY A 302 -28.36 3.70 -30.59
N GLY A 303 -27.38 2.80 -30.66
CA GLY A 303 -26.00 3.17 -31.06
C GLY A 303 -25.15 3.77 -29.95
N MET A 304 -25.65 3.77 -28.71
CA MET A 304 -24.94 4.13 -27.49
C MET A 304 -24.82 2.91 -26.58
N THR A 305 -23.63 2.72 -26.02
CA THR A 305 -23.38 1.64 -25.07
C THR A 305 -23.30 2.19 -23.66
N THR A 306 -24.05 1.59 -22.76
CA THR A 306 -24.01 1.86 -21.31
C THR A 306 -23.24 0.75 -20.63
N VAL A 307 -22.27 1.12 -19.80
CA VAL A 307 -21.52 0.21 -18.94
C VAL A 307 -21.95 0.47 -17.50
N HIS A 308 -22.53 -0.54 -16.87
CA HIS A 308 -22.96 -0.49 -15.48
C HIS A 308 -21.77 -0.75 -14.57
N LEU A 309 -21.46 0.19 -13.69
CA LEU A 309 -20.32 0.16 -12.77
C LEU A 309 -20.80 0.13 -11.32
N THR A 310 -19.86 -0.01 -10.40
CA THR A 310 -20.16 0.00 -8.95
C THR A 310 -20.84 1.30 -8.50
N ASP A 311 -20.43 2.44 -9.01
CA ASP A 311 -20.86 3.77 -8.55
C ASP A 311 -21.67 4.55 -9.58
N GLY A 312 -22.33 3.86 -10.51
CA GLY A 312 -23.20 4.46 -11.54
C GLY A 312 -22.89 3.96 -12.94
N ASP A 313 -23.45 4.63 -13.94
CA ASP A 313 -23.38 4.20 -15.32
C ASP A 313 -22.52 5.15 -16.15
N LEU A 314 -21.69 4.58 -17.02
CA LEU A 314 -20.99 5.36 -18.04
C LEU A 314 -21.52 5.01 -19.43
N ARG A 315 -21.67 6.04 -20.26
CA ARG A 315 -22.13 5.90 -21.65
C ARG A 315 -20.99 6.19 -22.62
N ALA A 316 -20.90 5.39 -23.67
CA ALA A 316 -19.92 5.57 -24.73
C ALA A 316 -20.44 5.13 -26.09
N ARG A 317 -19.87 5.72 -27.17
CA ARG A 317 -20.14 5.29 -28.55
C ARG A 317 -19.48 3.94 -28.87
N SER A 318 -18.30 3.70 -28.27
CA SER A 318 -17.57 2.45 -28.41
C SER A 318 -16.99 2.02 -27.08
N VAL A 319 -17.00 0.72 -26.82
CA VAL A 319 -16.42 0.14 -25.61
C VAL A 319 -15.32 -0.85 -26.01
N ILE A 320 -14.16 -0.72 -25.36
CA ILE A 320 -13.06 -1.67 -25.50
C ILE A 320 -13.00 -2.48 -24.19
N VAL A 321 -13.25 -3.78 -24.29
CA VAL A 321 -13.19 -4.69 -23.13
C VAL A 321 -11.77 -5.21 -23.00
N ALA A 322 -11.08 -4.80 -21.93
CA ALA A 322 -9.69 -5.16 -21.61
C ALA A 322 -9.56 -5.65 -20.17
N THR A 323 -10.56 -6.41 -19.69
CA THR A 323 -10.72 -6.81 -18.29
C THR A 323 -9.67 -7.80 -17.78
N GLY A 324 -8.89 -8.38 -18.69
CA GLY A 324 -7.83 -9.33 -18.36
C GLY A 324 -8.38 -10.70 -17.92
N ALA A 325 -7.60 -11.38 -17.09
CA ALA A 325 -7.94 -12.70 -16.54
C ALA A 325 -7.74 -12.73 -15.03
N ARG A 326 -8.33 -13.71 -14.37
CA ARG A 326 -8.10 -14.02 -12.97
C ARG A 326 -7.75 -15.49 -12.83
N TRP A 327 -6.81 -15.78 -11.95
CA TRP A 327 -6.47 -17.15 -11.61
C TRP A 327 -7.67 -17.86 -10.99
N ARG A 328 -7.90 -19.10 -11.37
CA ARG A 328 -8.87 -19.97 -10.72
C ARG A 328 -8.19 -20.63 -9.53
N ASN A 329 -8.77 -20.48 -8.36
CA ASN A 329 -8.35 -21.23 -7.18
C ASN A 329 -8.96 -22.64 -7.23
N LEU A 330 -8.21 -23.63 -6.81
CA LEU A 330 -8.72 -25.02 -6.67
C LEU A 330 -9.70 -25.14 -5.51
N GLY A 331 -9.56 -24.27 -4.50
CA GLY A 331 -10.39 -24.28 -3.29
C GLY A 331 -10.10 -25.44 -2.35
N VAL A 332 -8.91 -26.04 -2.45
CA VAL A 332 -8.49 -27.18 -1.61
C VAL A 332 -7.79 -26.72 -0.33
N PRO A 333 -7.83 -27.52 0.76
CA PRO A 333 -7.06 -27.23 1.95
C PRO A 333 -5.56 -27.09 1.65
N GLY A 334 -4.91 -26.08 2.22
CA GLY A 334 -3.51 -25.80 2.00
C GLY A 334 -3.20 -24.88 0.81
N GLU A 335 -4.12 -24.67 -0.13
CA GLU A 335 -3.85 -23.84 -1.32
C GLU A 335 -3.41 -22.40 -0.94
N LYS A 336 -4.10 -21.77 0.00
CA LYS A 336 -3.74 -20.44 0.48
C LYS A 336 -2.45 -20.43 1.30
N GLU A 337 -2.26 -21.45 2.13
CA GLU A 337 -1.11 -21.58 3.02
C GLU A 337 0.20 -21.77 2.27
N TYR A 338 0.16 -22.58 1.20
CA TYR A 338 1.33 -22.91 0.38
C TYR A 338 1.48 -22.05 -0.87
N ARG A 339 0.64 -21.04 -1.05
CA ARG A 339 0.78 -20.07 -2.13
C ARG A 339 2.16 -19.40 -2.05
N THR A 340 2.91 -19.39 -3.16
CA THR A 340 4.32 -18.98 -3.28
C THR A 340 5.33 -19.87 -2.55
N LYS A 341 4.88 -20.90 -1.84
CA LYS A 341 5.72 -21.85 -1.09
C LYS A 341 5.64 -23.29 -1.64
N GLY A 342 5.12 -23.45 -2.83
CA GLY A 342 4.89 -24.76 -3.47
C GLY A 342 3.60 -24.82 -4.28
N VAL A 343 2.67 -23.89 -4.06
CA VAL A 343 1.48 -23.67 -4.89
C VAL A 343 1.65 -22.37 -5.67
N THR A 344 1.62 -22.44 -6.98
CA THR A 344 1.76 -21.30 -7.90
C THR A 344 0.73 -21.41 -9.02
N TYR A 345 0.41 -20.28 -9.66
CA TYR A 345 -0.62 -20.22 -10.70
C TYR A 345 -0.05 -19.86 -12.08
N CYS A 346 1.25 -19.53 -12.15
CA CYS A 346 1.91 -19.21 -13.41
C CYS A 346 3.14 -20.11 -13.60
N PRO A 347 3.05 -21.22 -14.34
CA PRO A 347 4.18 -22.12 -14.53
C PRO A 347 5.35 -21.44 -15.27
N HIS A 348 5.07 -20.48 -16.15
CA HIS A 348 6.12 -19.74 -16.86
C HIS A 348 6.79 -18.68 -16.01
N CYS A 349 6.07 -18.08 -15.05
CA CYS A 349 6.61 -17.03 -14.16
C CYS A 349 7.37 -17.66 -13.00
N ASP A 350 6.76 -18.63 -12.34
CA ASP A 350 7.23 -19.19 -11.07
C ASP A 350 7.92 -20.55 -11.25
N GLY A 351 7.65 -21.27 -12.35
CA GLY A 351 8.23 -22.60 -12.62
C GLY A 351 9.75 -22.65 -12.51
N PRO A 352 10.51 -21.67 -13.01
CA PRO A 352 11.96 -21.62 -12.85
C PRO A 352 12.45 -21.64 -11.40
N LEU A 353 11.64 -21.19 -10.43
CA LEU A 353 11.97 -21.23 -9.00
C LEU A 353 11.95 -22.66 -8.44
N PHE A 354 11.32 -23.60 -9.15
CA PHE A 354 11.14 -24.99 -8.72
C PHE A 354 11.90 -25.99 -9.59
N THR A 355 12.94 -25.57 -10.32
CA THR A 355 13.66 -26.37 -11.32
C THR A 355 14.25 -27.69 -10.81
N CYS A 356 14.46 -27.83 -9.52
CA CYS A 356 14.97 -29.07 -8.91
C CYS A 356 13.89 -29.90 -8.22
N LEU A 357 12.62 -29.51 -8.33
CA LEU A 357 11.51 -30.19 -7.66
C LEU A 357 10.61 -30.88 -8.70
N LEU A 358 10.07 -32.05 -8.32
CA LEU A 358 9.00 -32.67 -9.07
C LEU A 358 7.71 -31.91 -8.75
N TYR A 359 7.07 -31.34 -9.76
CA TYR A 359 5.78 -30.67 -9.62
C TYR A 359 4.74 -31.31 -10.55
N THR A 360 3.49 -31.20 -10.16
CA THR A 360 2.34 -31.69 -10.92
C THR A 360 1.48 -30.50 -11.32
N SER A 361 1.08 -30.44 -12.58
CA SER A 361 0.05 -29.53 -13.07
C SER A 361 -1.33 -30.15 -12.91
N ASP A 362 -2.38 -29.31 -12.90
CA ASP A 362 -3.75 -29.79 -13.00
C ASP A 362 -3.95 -30.49 -14.35
N ALA A 363 -4.46 -31.70 -14.31
CA ALA A 363 -4.74 -32.53 -15.52
C ALA A 363 -5.77 -31.90 -16.47
N ALA A 364 -6.37 -30.77 -16.11
CA ALA A 364 -7.25 -30.00 -16.99
C ALA A 364 -6.50 -29.15 -18.03
N ASP A 365 -5.17 -29.03 -17.92
CA ASP A 365 -4.32 -28.26 -18.82
C ASP A 365 -3.59 -29.14 -19.89
N GLU A 366 -3.88 -30.45 -19.94
CA GLU A 366 -3.42 -31.37 -20.94
C GLU A 366 -4.50 -31.51 -22.10
#